data_38b9126e33a20febaadff605bb4e29cd
#
_entry.id   38b9126e33a20febaadff605bb4e29cd
#
_cell.length_a   1.000
_cell.length_b   1.000
_cell.length_c   1.000
_cell.angle_alpha   90.00
_cell.angle_beta   90.00
_cell.angle_gamma   90.00
#
_symmetry.space_group_name_H-M   'P 1'
#
loop_
_entity.id
_entity.type
_entity.pdbx_description
1 polymer ?
#
loop_
_entity_poly.entity_id
_entity_poly.type
_entity_poly.pdbx_seq_one_letter_code
_entity_poly.pdbx_strand_id
1 'polypeptide(L)'
;PYRRQRQMCIRDSRRAGKIYYFSPAKYQINKGDHVIVETARGVEYGSVVLGPRKVSDDEIMQPLKSVLRVATEADEKTQQKNHEKEKEAFKICQEKIAKHKLAMKLVETEYTFDNNKILFYFTADGRIDFRELVKDLAAVFKTRIELRQIGVRDETKILGGIGICGRPLCCYTYLTEFAPVSIKMAKEQNLSLNPTKISGVCGRLMCCLKNEEEAYEELNSKLPNVGDRVETIDGYRGEVQNAVSYTHLTLPTIR
;
A
#
# COMPACT_ATOMS: atom_id res chain seq x y z
N PRO A 1 -10.01 25.27 -26.70
CA PRO A 1 -8.81 25.58 -25.93
C PRO A 1 -8.85 24.74 -24.64
N TYR A 2 -8.06 23.69 -24.63
CA TYR A 2 -7.93 22.79 -23.46
C TYR A 2 -7.38 23.62 -22.29
N ARG A 3 -8.18 23.85 -21.26
CA ARG A 3 -7.71 24.38 -19.99
C ARG A 3 -6.81 23.32 -19.37
N ARG A 4 -5.51 23.46 -19.55
CA ARG A 4 -4.51 22.64 -18.85
C ARG A 4 -4.64 22.92 -17.35
N GLN A 5 -5.39 22.08 -16.63
CA GLN A 5 -5.57 22.21 -15.19
C GLN A 5 -4.24 21.85 -14.50
N ARG A 6 -3.80 22.72 -13.60
CA ARG A 6 -2.70 22.40 -12.69
C ARG A 6 -3.24 21.45 -11.64
N GLN A 7 -2.57 20.34 -11.45
CA GLN A 7 -2.99 19.31 -10.52
C GLN A 7 -1.86 18.96 -9.57
N MET A 8 -2.22 18.56 -8.39
CA MET A 8 -1.36 18.33 -7.27
C MET A 8 -1.60 16.92 -6.71
N CYS A 9 -0.52 16.22 -6.37
CA CYS A 9 -0.62 14.91 -5.75
C CYS A 9 -0.60 15.05 -4.24
N ILE A 10 -1.65 14.60 -3.58
CA ILE A 10 -1.77 14.56 -2.14
C ILE A 10 -1.81 13.10 -1.71
N ARG A 11 -1.02 12.78 -0.67
CA ARG A 11 -1.03 11.50 -0.02
C ARG A 11 -1.78 11.62 1.30
N ASP A 12 -2.65 10.66 1.58
CA ASP A 12 -3.20 10.40 2.90
C ASP A 12 -2.08 10.37 3.97
N SER A 13 -2.40 10.70 5.20
CA SER A 13 -1.45 10.77 6.32
C SER A 13 -0.62 9.50 6.56
N ARG A 14 -1.00 8.37 5.97
CA ARG A 14 -0.31 7.08 6.05
C ARG A 14 0.95 7.04 5.19
N ARG A 15 2.01 6.37 5.66
CA ARG A 15 3.30 6.25 4.95
C ARG A 15 3.18 5.71 3.52
N ALA A 16 2.36 4.68 3.31
CA ALA A 16 2.07 4.10 1.99
C ALA A 16 0.61 4.35 1.56
N GLY A 17 0.04 5.50 1.93
CA GLY A 17 -1.29 5.93 1.51
C GLY A 17 -1.38 6.06 -0.01
N LYS A 18 -2.59 5.86 -0.56
CA LYS A 18 -2.84 6.15 -1.97
C LYS A 18 -2.59 7.62 -2.25
N ILE A 19 -2.02 7.88 -3.41
CA ILE A 19 -1.82 9.23 -3.92
C ILE A 19 -3.04 9.59 -4.76
N TYR A 20 -3.66 10.71 -4.45
CA TYR A 20 -4.82 11.22 -5.17
C TYR A 20 -4.49 12.57 -5.81
N TYR A 21 -5.09 12.82 -6.95
CA TYR A 21 -4.97 14.10 -7.64
C TYR A 21 -6.05 15.06 -7.14
N PHE A 22 -5.63 16.31 -6.83
CA PHE A 22 -6.51 17.39 -6.42
C PHE A 22 -6.19 18.67 -7.19
N SER A 23 -7.17 19.54 -7.34
CA SER A 23 -6.96 20.87 -7.88
C SER A 23 -6.46 21.79 -6.76
N PRO A 24 -5.36 22.53 -6.96
CA PRO A 24 -4.87 23.49 -5.97
C PRO A 24 -5.80 24.70 -5.80
N ALA A 25 -6.88 24.79 -6.58
CA ALA A 25 -7.79 25.94 -6.62
C ALA A 25 -7.03 27.28 -6.75
N LYS A 26 -7.17 28.16 -5.75
CA LYS A 26 -6.52 29.49 -5.70
C LYS A 26 -5.25 29.54 -4.83
N TYR A 27 -4.87 28.42 -4.24
CA TYR A 27 -3.76 28.36 -3.29
C TYR A 27 -2.43 28.13 -4.01
N GLN A 28 -1.39 28.80 -3.53
CA GLN A 28 -0.01 28.45 -3.89
C GLN A 28 0.48 27.41 -2.91
N ILE A 29 0.70 26.20 -3.40
CA ILE A 29 1.00 25.02 -2.59
C ILE A 29 2.26 24.38 -3.14
N ASN A 30 3.20 24.08 -2.23
CA ASN A 30 4.47 23.47 -2.55
C ASN A 30 4.51 22.00 -2.10
N LYS A 31 5.49 21.26 -2.58
CA LYS A 31 5.77 19.92 -2.07
C LYS A 31 6.16 20.00 -0.60
N GLY A 32 5.53 19.18 0.24
CA GLY A 32 5.74 19.14 1.67
C GLY A 32 4.72 19.92 2.49
N ASP A 33 3.95 20.81 1.86
CA ASP A 33 2.87 21.51 2.54
C ASP A 33 1.78 20.53 2.98
N HIS A 34 1.06 20.89 4.03
CA HIS A 34 -0.10 20.17 4.50
C HIS A 34 -1.38 20.91 4.11
N VAL A 35 -2.39 20.13 3.72
CA VAL A 35 -3.65 20.67 3.20
C VAL A 35 -4.85 19.89 3.73
N ILE A 36 -5.96 20.59 3.81
CA ILE A 36 -7.25 20.00 4.14
C ILE A 36 -8.00 19.74 2.84
N VAL A 37 -8.42 18.49 2.65
CA VAL A 37 -9.13 18.03 1.47
C VAL A 37 -10.41 17.32 1.84
N GLU A 38 -11.38 17.34 0.92
CA GLU A 38 -12.59 16.55 1.07
C GLU A 38 -12.48 15.29 0.22
N THR A 39 -12.57 14.13 0.89
CA THR A 39 -12.56 12.81 0.24
C THR A 39 -13.94 12.16 0.31
N ALA A 40 -14.07 10.94 -0.20
CA ALA A 40 -15.28 10.13 -0.02
C ALA A 40 -15.50 9.71 1.44
N ARG A 41 -14.46 9.79 2.28
CA ARG A 41 -14.50 9.44 3.70
C ARG A 41 -14.90 10.61 4.60
N GLY A 42 -14.74 11.83 4.12
CA GLY A 42 -14.95 13.08 4.84
C GLY A 42 -13.81 14.05 4.63
N VAL A 43 -13.67 14.99 5.55
CA VAL A 43 -12.57 15.95 5.57
C VAL A 43 -11.31 15.26 6.11
N GLU A 44 -10.22 15.32 5.36
CA GLU A 44 -8.96 14.67 5.69
C GLU A 44 -7.78 15.67 5.66
N TYR A 45 -6.80 15.38 6.51
CA TYR A 45 -5.52 16.08 6.55
C TYR A 45 -4.51 15.33 5.69
N GLY A 46 -4.04 15.94 4.62
CA GLY A 46 -3.13 15.30 3.67
C GLY A 46 -1.82 16.05 3.50
N SER A 47 -0.75 15.34 3.14
CA SER A 47 0.52 15.95 2.78
C SER A 47 0.73 15.96 1.27
N VAL A 48 1.25 17.06 0.76
CA VAL A 48 1.51 17.27 -0.67
C VAL A 48 2.81 16.57 -1.05
N VAL A 49 2.70 15.53 -1.87
CA VAL A 49 3.84 14.76 -2.35
C VAL A 49 4.49 15.41 -3.56
N LEU A 50 3.66 15.94 -4.47
CA LEU A 50 4.10 16.63 -5.68
C LEU A 50 3.33 17.94 -5.81
N GLY A 51 4.07 19.02 -6.07
CA GLY A 51 3.50 20.34 -6.35
C GLY A 51 2.68 20.37 -7.66
N PRO A 52 2.06 21.50 -7.96
CA PRO A 52 1.19 21.65 -9.14
C PRO A 52 1.95 21.34 -10.44
N ARG A 53 1.48 20.32 -11.17
CA ARG A 53 2.01 19.95 -12.50
C ARG A 53 0.87 19.76 -13.50
N LYS A 54 1.22 19.78 -14.77
CA LYS A 54 0.28 19.43 -15.84
C LYS A 54 0.25 17.90 -15.96
N VAL A 55 -0.91 17.30 -15.86
CA VAL A 55 -1.12 15.86 -15.99
C VAL A 55 -2.11 15.62 -17.13
N SER A 56 -2.01 14.48 -17.81
CA SER A 56 -2.95 14.06 -18.85
C SER A 56 -4.30 13.69 -18.23
N ASP A 57 -5.37 13.93 -18.95
CA ASP A 57 -6.74 13.67 -18.47
C ASP A 57 -6.99 12.16 -18.22
N ASP A 58 -6.21 11.29 -18.84
CA ASP A 58 -6.30 9.82 -18.71
C ASP A 58 -5.83 9.31 -17.34
N GLU A 59 -4.99 10.08 -16.63
CA GLU A 59 -4.45 9.72 -15.31
C GLU A 59 -5.37 10.18 -14.15
N ILE A 60 -6.50 10.85 -14.48
CA ILE A 60 -7.32 11.53 -13.49
C ILE A 60 -8.63 10.81 -13.27
N MET A 61 -8.91 10.48 -12.01
CA MET A 61 -10.27 10.09 -11.60
C MET A 61 -11.17 11.33 -11.54
N GLN A 62 -12.09 11.46 -12.48
CA GLN A 62 -13.11 12.50 -12.47
C GLN A 62 -14.27 12.15 -11.52
N PRO A 63 -14.89 13.14 -10.83
CA PRO A 63 -14.58 14.57 -10.83
C PRO A 63 -13.41 14.95 -9.93
N LEU A 64 -12.51 15.80 -10.44
CA LEU A 64 -11.37 16.31 -9.70
C LEU A 64 -11.83 17.20 -8.55
N LYS A 65 -11.58 16.79 -7.30
CA LYS A 65 -11.88 17.59 -6.12
C LYS A 65 -10.83 18.67 -5.90
N SER A 66 -11.24 19.76 -5.29
CA SER A 66 -10.35 20.87 -4.95
C SER A 66 -9.88 20.77 -3.50
N VAL A 67 -8.68 21.32 -3.24
CA VAL A 67 -8.21 21.57 -1.88
C VAL A 67 -9.14 22.60 -1.22
N LEU A 68 -9.59 22.32 -0.01
CA LEU A 68 -10.44 23.23 0.75
C LEU A 68 -9.64 24.43 1.24
N ARG A 69 -8.49 24.15 1.86
CA ARG A 69 -7.54 25.16 2.35
C ARG A 69 -6.17 24.53 2.68
N VAL A 70 -5.17 25.38 2.83
CA VAL A 70 -3.89 25.00 3.39
C VAL A 70 -4.05 24.78 4.91
N ALA A 71 -3.36 23.79 5.46
CA ALA A 71 -3.39 23.49 6.88
C ALA A 71 -2.67 24.58 7.67
N THR A 72 -3.15 24.84 8.87
CA THR A 72 -2.57 25.79 9.83
C THR A 72 -1.90 25.01 10.99
N GLU A 73 -1.09 25.68 11.81
CA GLU A 73 -0.52 25.07 13.02
C GLU A 73 -1.60 24.55 13.99
N ALA A 74 -2.78 25.18 14.00
CA ALA A 74 -3.92 24.70 14.80
C ALA A 74 -4.45 23.36 14.29
N ASP A 75 -4.43 23.15 12.97
CA ASP A 75 -4.83 21.90 12.34
C ASP A 75 -3.83 20.78 12.65
N GLU A 76 -2.55 21.08 12.64
CA GLU A 76 -1.50 20.13 13.03
C GLU A 76 -1.67 19.67 14.48
N LYS A 77 -1.91 20.63 15.40
CA LYS A 77 -2.22 20.30 16.80
C LYS A 77 -3.50 19.47 16.95
N THR A 78 -4.49 19.73 16.11
CA THR A 78 -5.72 18.94 16.09
C THR A 78 -5.44 17.52 15.60
N GLN A 79 -4.64 17.36 14.57
CA GLN A 79 -4.22 16.05 14.05
C GLN A 79 -3.42 15.25 15.09
N GLN A 80 -2.51 15.91 15.83
CA GLN A 80 -1.77 15.27 16.92
C GLN A 80 -2.71 14.78 18.04
N LYS A 81 -3.67 15.61 18.45
CA LYS A 81 -4.68 15.21 19.43
C LYS A 81 -5.56 14.06 18.95
N ASN A 82 -5.92 14.05 17.67
CA ASN A 82 -6.67 12.94 17.09
C ASN A 82 -5.85 11.66 17.15
N HIS A 83 -4.55 11.72 16.85
CA HIS A 83 -3.67 10.56 16.94
C HIS A 83 -3.53 10.01 18.37
N GLU A 84 -3.56 10.87 19.40
CA GLU A 84 -3.60 10.41 20.79
C GLU A 84 -4.93 9.71 21.11
N LYS A 85 -6.06 10.31 20.70
CA LYS A 85 -7.39 9.71 20.85
C LYS A 85 -7.52 8.35 20.11
N GLU A 86 -6.89 8.22 18.96
CA GLU A 86 -6.86 6.95 18.20
C GLU A 86 -6.22 5.82 19.02
N LYS A 87 -5.12 6.12 19.71
CA LYS A 87 -4.44 5.14 20.58
C LYS A 87 -5.31 4.73 21.78
N GLU A 88 -6.05 5.67 22.36
CA GLU A 88 -6.98 5.38 23.45
C GLU A 88 -8.17 4.56 22.93
N ALA A 89 -8.75 4.99 21.81
CA ALA A 89 -9.88 4.30 21.18
C ALA A 89 -9.51 2.88 20.75
N PHE A 90 -8.27 2.65 20.31
CA PHE A 90 -7.76 1.32 19.98
C PHE A 90 -7.79 0.40 21.21
N LYS A 91 -7.28 0.86 22.35
CA LYS A 91 -7.28 0.07 23.60
C LYS A 91 -8.69 -0.27 24.06
N ILE A 92 -9.58 0.73 24.10
CA ILE A 92 -10.99 0.56 24.50
C ILE A 92 -11.69 -0.44 23.57
N CYS A 93 -11.49 -0.32 22.26
CA CYS A 93 -12.09 -1.25 21.30
C CYS A 93 -11.56 -2.68 21.50
N GLN A 94 -10.27 -2.84 21.74
CA GLN A 94 -9.65 -4.14 22.00
C GLN A 94 -10.23 -4.82 23.25
N GLU A 95 -10.43 -4.07 24.34
CA GLU A 95 -11.06 -4.56 25.56
C GLU A 95 -12.53 -5.00 25.30
N LYS A 96 -13.27 -4.21 24.52
CA LYS A 96 -14.65 -4.54 24.15
C LYS A 96 -14.73 -5.79 23.26
N ILE A 97 -13.83 -5.94 22.29
CA ILE A 97 -13.72 -7.15 21.45
C ILE A 97 -13.49 -8.38 22.33
N ALA A 98 -12.57 -8.29 23.30
CA ALA A 98 -12.30 -9.37 24.25
C ALA A 98 -13.51 -9.69 25.12
N LYS A 99 -14.23 -8.66 25.61
CA LYS A 99 -15.45 -8.84 26.41
C LYS A 99 -16.54 -9.57 25.64
N HIS A 100 -16.73 -9.23 24.37
CA HIS A 100 -17.73 -9.88 23.49
C HIS A 100 -17.24 -11.19 22.89
N LYS A 101 -15.99 -11.63 23.18
CA LYS A 101 -15.36 -12.87 22.68
C LYS A 101 -15.47 -13.01 21.16
N LEU A 102 -15.28 -11.91 20.43
CA LEU A 102 -15.35 -11.91 18.98
C LEU A 102 -14.03 -12.42 18.37
N ALA A 103 -14.12 -13.33 17.40
CA ALA A 103 -12.96 -13.86 16.67
C ALA A 103 -12.48 -12.89 15.60
N MET A 104 -12.07 -11.68 16.02
CA MET A 104 -11.56 -10.61 15.15
C MET A 104 -10.33 -9.97 15.76
N LYS A 105 -9.42 -9.51 14.90
CA LYS A 105 -8.22 -8.78 15.30
C LYS A 105 -8.35 -7.34 14.87
N LEU A 106 -8.33 -6.42 15.82
CA LEU A 106 -8.27 -4.99 15.54
C LEU A 106 -6.86 -4.65 15.01
N VAL A 107 -6.79 -3.93 13.90
CA VAL A 107 -5.53 -3.57 13.23
C VAL A 107 -5.21 -2.10 13.43
N GLU A 108 -6.19 -1.22 13.19
CA GLU A 108 -6.00 0.22 13.27
C GLU A 108 -7.30 0.93 13.62
N THR A 109 -7.17 2.10 14.22
CA THR A 109 -8.29 3.03 14.50
C THR A 109 -7.95 4.40 13.94
N GLU A 110 -8.90 5.04 13.28
CA GLU A 110 -8.73 6.32 12.61
C GLU A 110 -9.90 7.25 12.94
N TYR A 111 -9.60 8.45 13.40
CA TYR A 111 -10.58 9.53 13.48
C TYR A 111 -10.59 10.35 12.18
N THR A 112 -11.76 10.71 11.69
CA THR A 112 -11.83 11.75 10.65
C THR A 112 -11.36 13.08 11.23
N PHE A 113 -10.78 13.94 10.40
CA PHE A 113 -10.21 15.21 10.85
C PHE A 113 -11.21 16.08 11.61
N ASP A 114 -12.48 16.03 11.22
CA ASP A 114 -13.61 16.74 11.85
C ASP A 114 -14.15 16.05 13.12
N ASN A 115 -13.58 14.93 13.55
CA ASN A 115 -14.01 14.10 14.66
C ASN A 115 -15.48 13.62 14.62
N ASN A 116 -16.13 13.66 13.46
CA ASN A 116 -17.52 13.22 13.30
C ASN A 116 -17.67 11.71 13.18
N LYS A 117 -16.58 11.00 12.89
CA LYS A 117 -16.59 9.56 12.65
C LYS A 117 -15.31 8.90 13.17
N ILE A 118 -15.45 7.67 13.65
CA ILE A 118 -14.35 6.79 14.00
C ILE A 118 -14.43 5.55 13.11
N LEU A 119 -13.33 5.20 12.46
CA LEU A 119 -13.19 4.01 11.67
C LEU A 119 -12.31 3.01 12.43
N PHE A 120 -12.79 1.78 12.56
CA PHE A 120 -12.03 0.67 13.12
C PHE A 120 -11.76 -0.35 12.02
N TYR A 121 -10.49 -0.59 11.74
CA TYR A 121 -10.06 -1.57 10.75
C TYR A 121 -9.72 -2.88 11.44
N PHE A 122 -10.29 -3.97 10.95
CA PHE A 122 -10.09 -5.28 11.55
C PHE A 122 -9.94 -6.38 10.51
N THR A 123 -9.30 -7.48 10.91
CA THR A 123 -9.26 -8.72 10.14
C THR A 123 -10.03 -9.82 10.86
N ALA A 124 -10.64 -10.71 10.10
CA ALA A 124 -11.35 -11.87 10.59
C ALA A 124 -11.42 -12.96 9.52
N ASP A 125 -11.44 -14.22 9.92
CA ASP A 125 -11.49 -15.37 9.01
C ASP A 125 -12.88 -15.62 8.41
N GLY A 126 -13.91 -14.97 8.94
CA GLY A 126 -15.29 -15.13 8.51
C GLY A 126 -16.17 -13.91 8.75
N ARG A 127 -17.45 -14.12 8.61
CA ARG A 127 -18.46 -13.08 8.89
C ARG A 127 -18.71 -13.01 10.41
N ILE A 128 -18.50 -11.84 10.99
CA ILE A 128 -18.69 -11.59 12.43
C ILE A 128 -19.93 -10.74 12.64
N ASP A 129 -20.70 -11.07 13.69
CA ASP A 129 -21.78 -10.20 14.16
C ASP A 129 -21.24 -9.22 15.21
N PHE A 130 -21.08 -7.99 14.81
CA PHE A 130 -20.54 -6.91 15.64
C PHE A 130 -21.59 -5.90 16.12
N ARG A 131 -22.90 -6.22 16.02
CA ARG A 131 -23.99 -5.29 16.38
C ARG A 131 -23.89 -4.81 17.82
N GLU A 132 -23.65 -5.72 18.76
CA GLU A 132 -23.49 -5.37 20.17
C GLU A 132 -22.19 -4.60 20.44
N LEU A 133 -21.10 -4.95 19.76
CA LEU A 133 -19.86 -4.19 19.83
C LEU A 133 -20.05 -2.74 19.38
N VAL A 134 -20.76 -2.52 18.26
CA VAL A 134 -21.03 -1.17 17.75
C VAL A 134 -21.85 -0.35 18.74
N LYS A 135 -22.88 -0.94 19.37
CA LYS A 135 -23.67 -0.27 20.41
C LYS A 135 -22.81 0.15 21.60
N ASP A 136 -21.98 -0.74 22.09
CA ASP A 136 -21.07 -0.49 23.21
C ASP A 136 -20.06 0.62 22.87
N LEU A 137 -19.47 0.60 21.66
CA LEU A 137 -18.53 1.62 21.21
C LEU A 137 -19.25 2.98 21.02
N ALA A 138 -20.43 2.99 20.43
CA ALA A 138 -21.21 4.22 20.24
C ALA A 138 -21.60 4.86 21.59
N ALA A 139 -21.91 4.07 22.61
CA ALA A 139 -22.18 4.55 23.96
C ALA A 139 -20.96 5.24 24.60
N VAL A 140 -19.75 4.72 24.34
CA VAL A 140 -18.49 5.27 24.88
C VAL A 140 -18.07 6.53 24.13
N PHE A 141 -18.00 6.47 22.81
CA PHE A 141 -17.42 7.55 22.00
C PHE A 141 -18.42 8.64 21.61
N LYS A 142 -19.71 8.37 21.68
CA LYS A 142 -20.81 9.29 21.29
C LYS A 142 -20.63 9.89 19.88
N THR A 143 -19.99 9.15 19.01
CA THR A 143 -19.70 9.50 17.60
C THR A 143 -20.13 8.37 16.68
N ARG A 144 -20.20 8.63 15.39
CA ARG A 144 -20.53 7.61 14.39
C ARG A 144 -19.40 6.60 14.30
N ILE A 145 -19.72 5.33 14.54
CA ILE A 145 -18.77 4.20 14.46
C ILE A 145 -18.91 3.52 13.10
N GLU A 146 -17.80 3.25 12.45
CA GLU A 146 -17.72 2.48 11.22
C GLU A 146 -16.67 1.37 11.37
N LEU A 147 -17.12 0.12 11.29
CA LEU A 147 -16.25 -1.06 11.32
C LEU A 147 -15.96 -1.51 9.88
N ARG A 148 -14.69 -1.63 9.52
CA ARG A 148 -14.25 -2.06 8.19
C ARG A 148 -13.37 -3.29 8.28
N GLN A 149 -13.83 -4.38 7.70
CA GLN A 149 -13.00 -5.55 7.50
C GLN A 149 -12.01 -5.29 6.38
N ILE A 150 -10.73 -5.57 6.64
CA ILE A 150 -9.64 -5.44 5.70
C ILE A 150 -9.01 -6.81 5.41
N GLY A 151 -8.32 -6.90 4.26
CA GLY A 151 -7.63 -8.12 3.88
C GLY A 151 -6.28 -8.26 4.60
N VAL A 152 -5.76 -9.49 4.70
CA VAL A 152 -4.47 -9.79 5.34
C VAL A 152 -3.28 -9.02 4.73
N ARG A 153 -3.34 -8.66 3.44
CA ARG A 153 -2.31 -7.84 2.81
C ARG A 153 -2.39 -6.38 3.26
N ASP A 154 -3.60 -5.86 3.43
CA ASP A 154 -3.82 -4.50 3.92
C ASP A 154 -3.42 -4.39 5.38
N GLU A 155 -3.71 -5.41 6.20
CA GLU A 155 -3.18 -5.53 7.56
C GLU A 155 -1.66 -5.45 7.56
N THR A 156 -1.00 -6.29 6.76
CA THR A 156 0.47 -6.29 6.63
C THR A 156 1.02 -4.95 6.14
N LYS A 157 0.30 -4.27 5.24
CA LYS A 157 0.63 -2.93 4.76
C LYS A 157 0.58 -1.88 5.87
N ILE A 158 -0.37 -1.99 6.78
CA ILE A 158 -0.54 -1.07 7.92
C ILE A 158 0.54 -1.33 8.98
N LEU A 159 0.73 -2.59 9.37
CA LEU A 159 1.67 -2.97 10.43
C LEU A 159 3.14 -2.84 10.00
N GLY A 160 3.42 -3.03 8.72
CA GLY A 160 4.78 -3.04 8.20
C GLY A 160 5.55 -4.31 8.56
N GLY A 161 6.87 -4.23 8.45
CA GLY A 161 7.79 -5.33 8.78
C GLY A 161 8.93 -5.48 7.77
N ILE A 162 9.68 -6.56 7.91
CA ILE A 162 10.82 -6.92 7.06
C ILE A 162 10.44 -8.13 6.21
N GLY A 163 10.72 -8.06 4.92
CA GLY A 163 10.53 -9.18 3.99
C GLY A 163 11.61 -10.25 4.11
N ILE A 164 11.40 -11.39 3.45
CA ILE A 164 12.42 -12.45 3.36
C ILE A 164 13.71 -12.00 2.67
N CYS A 165 13.66 -10.92 1.89
CA CYS A 165 14.80 -10.26 1.25
C CYS A 165 15.59 -9.34 2.19
N GLY A 166 15.24 -9.23 3.48
CA GLY A 166 15.88 -8.36 4.46
C GLY A 166 15.54 -6.86 4.32
N ARG A 167 14.68 -6.49 3.38
CA ARG A 167 14.23 -5.09 3.17
C ARG A 167 12.86 -4.85 3.82
N PRO A 168 12.52 -3.59 4.16
CA PRO A 168 11.16 -3.25 4.53
C PRO A 168 10.17 -3.69 3.46
N LEU A 169 8.97 -4.11 3.88
CA LEU A 169 7.95 -4.63 2.96
C LEU A 169 7.59 -3.63 1.86
N CYS A 170 7.54 -4.08 0.61
CA CYS A 170 7.19 -3.26 -0.55
C CYS A 170 5.82 -2.59 -0.39
N CYS A 171 4.83 -3.32 0.15
CA CYS A 171 3.50 -2.81 0.43
C CYS A 171 3.48 -1.72 1.52
N TYR A 172 4.42 -1.72 2.42
CA TYR A 172 4.56 -0.72 3.47
C TYR A 172 5.31 0.54 3.01
N THR A 173 6.21 0.41 2.02
CA THR A 173 7.10 1.49 1.58
C THR A 173 6.59 2.24 0.36
N TYR A 174 6.46 1.59 -0.79
CA TYR A 174 6.18 2.26 -2.06
C TYR A 174 5.02 1.65 -2.86
N LEU A 175 4.72 0.35 -2.67
CA LEU A 175 3.73 -0.33 -3.49
C LEU A 175 2.32 -0.01 -2.98
N THR A 176 1.64 0.91 -3.65
CA THR A 176 0.31 1.38 -3.27
C THR A 176 -0.81 0.54 -3.86
N GLU A 177 -0.59 -0.03 -5.05
CA GLU A 177 -1.57 -0.82 -5.79
C GLU A 177 -1.08 -2.25 -5.99
N PHE A 178 -2.02 -3.20 -6.02
CA PHE A 178 -1.73 -4.62 -6.11
C PHE A 178 -2.38 -5.21 -7.34
N ALA A 179 -1.57 -5.55 -8.33
CA ALA A 179 -2.00 -6.36 -9.46
C ALA A 179 -2.07 -7.85 -9.06
N PRO A 180 -2.87 -8.66 -9.78
CA PRO A 180 -2.88 -10.10 -9.62
C PRO A 180 -1.49 -10.70 -9.83
N VAL A 181 -1.11 -11.64 -8.97
CA VAL A 181 0.17 -12.36 -9.04
C VAL A 181 -0.08 -13.82 -9.35
N SER A 182 0.67 -14.38 -10.28
CA SER A 182 0.58 -15.78 -10.69
C SER A 182 1.83 -16.58 -10.32
N ILE A 183 1.68 -17.91 -10.24
CA ILE A 183 2.82 -18.82 -10.02
C ILE A 183 3.76 -18.81 -11.25
N LYS A 184 3.23 -18.48 -12.45
CA LYS A 184 4.05 -18.35 -13.66
C LYS A 184 5.17 -17.33 -13.48
N MET A 185 4.87 -16.17 -12.88
CA MET A 185 5.87 -15.13 -12.57
C MET A 185 7.00 -15.64 -11.67
N ALA A 186 6.68 -16.50 -10.70
CA ALA A 186 7.71 -17.12 -9.85
C ALA A 186 8.61 -18.08 -10.63
N LYS A 187 8.06 -18.81 -11.61
CA LYS A 187 8.85 -19.67 -12.51
C LYS A 187 9.77 -18.86 -13.41
N GLU A 188 9.27 -17.79 -14.01
CA GLU A 188 10.04 -16.88 -14.88
C GLU A 188 11.20 -16.20 -14.13
N GLN A 189 11.03 -16.00 -12.82
CA GLN A 189 12.06 -15.46 -11.93
C GLN A 189 12.95 -16.54 -11.31
N ASN A 190 12.88 -17.78 -11.80
CA ASN A 190 13.66 -18.93 -11.32
C ASN A 190 13.56 -19.19 -9.81
N LEU A 191 12.42 -18.83 -9.20
CA LEU A 191 12.20 -19.10 -7.78
C LEU A 191 11.67 -20.52 -7.56
N SER A 192 12.13 -21.13 -6.48
CA SER A 192 11.57 -22.41 -6.03
C SER A 192 10.08 -22.26 -5.76
N LEU A 193 9.28 -23.19 -6.27
CA LEU A 193 7.82 -23.19 -6.09
C LEU A 193 7.37 -23.61 -4.68
N ASN A 194 8.31 -23.72 -3.75
CA ASN A 194 7.96 -23.96 -2.34
C ASN A 194 7.13 -22.78 -1.80
N PRO A 195 5.92 -23.03 -1.26
CA PRO A 195 5.06 -22.00 -0.72
C PRO A 195 5.76 -21.04 0.27
N THR A 196 6.69 -21.55 1.07
CA THR A 196 7.46 -20.74 2.03
C THR A 196 8.42 -19.75 1.37
N LYS A 197 8.79 -19.98 0.11
CA LYS A 197 9.72 -19.12 -0.64
C LYS A 197 9.02 -18.10 -1.54
N ILE A 198 7.78 -18.40 -1.97
CA ILE A 198 7.01 -17.54 -2.88
C ILE A 198 5.87 -16.79 -2.18
N SER A 199 5.61 -17.08 -0.90
CA SER A 199 4.62 -16.36 -0.09
C SER A 199 5.26 -15.22 0.70
N GLY A 200 4.58 -14.09 0.70
CA GLY A 200 4.94 -12.96 1.55
C GLY A 200 4.51 -13.17 3.01
N VAL A 201 4.88 -12.24 3.88
CA VAL A 201 4.49 -12.22 5.30
C VAL A 201 2.96 -12.26 5.49
N CYS A 202 2.21 -11.73 4.52
CA CYS A 202 0.74 -11.76 4.50
C CYS A 202 0.14 -13.14 4.13
N GLY A 203 0.95 -14.17 3.89
CA GLY A 203 0.50 -15.51 3.47
C GLY A 203 0.05 -15.62 2.02
N ARG A 204 0.04 -14.53 1.24
CA ARG A 204 -0.27 -14.52 -0.19
C ARG A 204 1.00 -14.47 -1.03
N LEU A 205 0.91 -14.82 -2.32
CA LEU A 205 2.05 -14.68 -3.25
C LEU A 205 2.67 -13.29 -3.14
N MET A 206 3.99 -13.23 -3.17
CA MET A 206 4.76 -11.98 -3.01
C MET A 206 4.40 -10.98 -4.11
N CYS A 207 4.05 -9.76 -3.71
CA CYS A 207 3.71 -8.68 -4.65
C CYS A 207 4.91 -8.19 -5.47
N CYS A 208 6.14 -8.37 -4.99
CA CYS A 208 7.35 -8.05 -5.74
C CYS A 208 7.50 -8.89 -7.01
N LEU A 209 6.95 -10.11 -7.07
CA LEU A 209 6.96 -10.92 -8.29
C LEU A 209 6.39 -10.17 -9.49
N LYS A 210 5.22 -9.53 -9.31
CA LYS A 210 4.62 -8.72 -10.38
C LYS A 210 5.37 -7.41 -10.61
N ASN A 211 5.87 -6.79 -9.56
CA ASN A 211 6.59 -5.52 -9.66
C ASN A 211 7.93 -5.66 -10.41
N GLU A 212 8.54 -6.84 -10.38
CA GLU A 212 9.83 -7.12 -11.00
C GLU A 212 9.70 -7.91 -12.32
N GLU A 213 8.47 -8.34 -12.70
CA GLU A 213 8.21 -9.20 -13.86
C GLU A 213 8.82 -8.66 -15.15
N GLU A 214 8.56 -7.41 -15.48
CA GLU A 214 9.04 -6.77 -16.72
C GLU A 214 10.57 -6.77 -16.80
N ALA A 215 11.25 -6.51 -15.68
CA ALA A 215 12.72 -6.53 -15.64
C ALA A 215 13.27 -7.93 -15.86
N TYR A 216 12.61 -8.97 -15.30
CA TYR A 216 13.03 -10.35 -15.53
C TYR A 216 12.72 -10.81 -16.96
N GLU A 217 11.59 -10.43 -17.54
CA GLU A 217 11.26 -10.73 -18.95
C GLU A 217 12.31 -10.12 -19.90
N GLU A 218 12.67 -8.84 -19.67
CA GLU A 218 13.71 -8.18 -20.47
C GLU A 218 15.08 -8.87 -20.35
N LEU A 219 15.48 -9.22 -19.11
CA LEU A 219 16.75 -9.90 -18.88
C LEU A 219 16.76 -11.32 -19.47
N ASN A 220 15.69 -12.08 -19.27
CA ASN A 220 15.57 -13.44 -19.81
C ASN A 220 15.57 -13.47 -21.33
N SER A 221 15.02 -12.44 -22.00
CA SER A 221 15.06 -12.36 -23.47
C SER A 221 16.49 -12.23 -24.05
N LYS A 222 17.44 -11.78 -23.23
CA LYS A 222 18.86 -11.62 -23.59
C LYS A 222 19.70 -12.85 -23.27
N LEU A 223 19.14 -13.81 -22.53
CA LEU A 223 19.84 -15.04 -22.13
C LEU A 223 19.54 -16.17 -23.11
N PRO A 224 20.49 -17.11 -23.33
CA PRO A 224 20.21 -18.30 -24.09
C PRO A 224 19.23 -19.22 -23.34
N ASN A 225 18.43 -19.97 -24.08
CA ASN A 225 17.50 -20.93 -23.50
C ASN A 225 18.22 -22.18 -22.98
N VAL A 226 17.59 -22.86 -22.03
CA VAL A 226 18.06 -24.18 -21.57
C VAL A 226 18.04 -25.16 -22.74
N GLY A 227 19.15 -25.84 -22.98
CA GLY A 227 19.34 -26.74 -24.12
C GLY A 227 20.03 -26.09 -25.34
N ASP A 228 20.18 -24.76 -25.37
CA ASP A 228 20.91 -24.09 -26.45
C ASP A 228 22.40 -24.43 -26.39
N ARG A 229 23.02 -24.57 -27.57
CA ARG A 229 24.48 -24.68 -27.70
C ARG A 229 25.09 -23.31 -27.79
N VAL A 230 26.01 -23.03 -26.90
CA VAL A 230 26.70 -21.74 -26.79
C VAL A 230 28.20 -21.91 -26.86
N GLU A 231 28.87 -20.87 -27.34
CA GLU A 231 30.31 -20.76 -27.34
C GLU A 231 30.71 -19.56 -26.48
N THR A 232 31.65 -19.77 -25.54
CA THR A 232 32.16 -18.68 -24.71
C THR A 232 33.18 -17.83 -25.49
N ILE A 233 33.47 -16.64 -24.99
CA ILE A 233 34.49 -15.73 -25.55
C ILE A 233 35.85 -16.44 -25.66
N ASP A 234 36.13 -17.36 -24.74
CA ASP A 234 37.39 -18.16 -24.72
C ASP A 234 37.32 -19.39 -25.63
N GLY A 235 36.26 -19.55 -26.43
CA GLY A 235 36.14 -20.65 -27.42
C GLY A 235 35.63 -21.98 -26.86
N TYR A 236 35.20 -22.05 -25.59
CA TYR A 236 34.62 -23.29 -25.06
C TYR A 236 33.15 -23.43 -25.54
N ARG A 237 32.83 -24.64 -26.01
CA ARG A 237 31.50 -25.00 -26.48
C ARG A 237 30.80 -25.87 -25.46
N GLY A 238 29.51 -25.54 -25.17
CA GLY A 238 28.71 -26.30 -24.22
C GLY A 238 27.25 -26.13 -24.46
N GLU A 239 26.46 -26.91 -23.74
CA GLU A 239 25.00 -26.82 -23.72
C GLU A 239 24.55 -26.12 -22.43
N VAL A 240 23.61 -25.18 -22.56
CA VAL A 240 23.08 -24.43 -21.42
C VAL A 240 22.23 -25.36 -20.56
N GLN A 241 22.69 -25.68 -19.37
CA GLN A 241 21.95 -26.51 -18.40
C GLN A 241 20.99 -25.69 -17.56
N ASN A 242 21.33 -24.45 -17.26
CA ASN A 242 20.48 -23.53 -16.51
C ASN A 242 20.84 -22.09 -16.86
N ALA A 243 19.83 -21.21 -16.94
CA ALA A 243 20.01 -19.78 -17.14
C ALA A 243 19.38 -19.06 -15.95
N VAL A 244 20.15 -18.19 -15.29
CA VAL A 244 19.72 -17.47 -14.09
C VAL A 244 19.95 -15.98 -14.28
N SER A 245 18.90 -15.21 -14.26
CA SER A 245 18.91 -13.75 -14.42
C SER A 245 19.11 -13.01 -13.09
N TYR A 246 20.12 -13.40 -12.31
CA TYR A 246 20.50 -12.62 -11.13
C TYR A 246 21.37 -11.43 -11.50
N THR A 247 21.26 -10.36 -10.75
CA THR A 247 22.12 -9.17 -10.84
C THR A 247 23.57 -9.45 -10.41
N HIS A 248 23.89 -10.66 -9.98
CA HIS A 248 25.25 -11.14 -9.69
C HIS A 248 25.58 -12.23 -10.69
N LEU A 249 26.61 -11.99 -11.47
CA LEU A 249 27.21 -12.94 -12.41
C LEU A 249 27.53 -14.28 -11.72
N THR A 250 26.60 -15.20 -11.76
CA THR A 250 26.94 -16.61 -11.73
C THR A 250 27.09 -17.04 -13.19
N LEU A 251 28.32 -17.27 -13.60
CA LEU A 251 28.63 -17.85 -14.90
C LEU A 251 27.78 -19.13 -15.08
N PRO A 252 27.20 -19.36 -16.27
CA PRO A 252 26.55 -20.62 -16.56
C PRO A 252 27.55 -21.76 -16.30
N THR A 253 27.15 -22.74 -15.51
CA THR A 253 27.97 -23.92 -15.27
C THR A 253 27.94 -24.72 -16.55
N ILE A 254 28.98 -24.56 -17.37
CA ILE A 254 29.21 -25.38 -18.57
C ILE A 254 29.85 -26.67 -18.08
N ARG A 255 29.21 -27.81 -18.32
CA ARG A 255 29.81 -29.14 -18.18
C ARG A 255 30.24 -29.66 -19.55
#